data_4c8448cf20092da206e8b1d595894146
#
_entry.id   4c8448cf20092da206e8b1d595894146
#
_cell.length_a   1.000
_cell.length_b   1.000
_cell.length_c   1.000
_cell.angle_alpha   90.00
_cell.angle_beta   90.00
_cell.angle_gamma   90.00
#
_symmetry.space_group_name_H-M   'P 1'
#
loop_
_entity.id
_entity.type
_entity.pdbx_description
1 polymer ?
#
loop_
_entity_poly.entity_id
_entity_poly.type
_entity_poly.pdbx_seq_one_letter_code
_entity_poly.pdbx_strand_id
1 'polypeptide(L)'
;MGRHEVVLLHGQPGSGADWQQVAGLLPPALDVVALDRPGYGASRQPAGGFGYGARAVLAELDARGIGQAVLVGHSYGGGVALSVAQLAPGRVEALVLLASVGPGCLTGWDRLLAAPVTGEVCAVTAWWLTPWLARARLAALARRRGRPISAGEHVNWHIWGHAHHDHGPLWRSFLIEQRALVHELAGLTASLADVRQPVLLIADPQDTLIPVSTTHQLAAALPDARVQLVSQIGHHLPRRGAPQIATAIADFLAALDTRPAPA
;
A
#
# COMPACT_ATOMS: atom_id res chain seq x y z
N MET A 1 -11.27 -12.28 -20.65
CA MET A 1 -10.52 -11.40 -19.74
C MET A 1 -9.35 -10.90 -20.54
N GLY A 2 -9.22 -9.57 -20.70
CA GLY A 2 -8.10 -8.95 -21.39
C GLY A 2 -6.77 -9.28 -20.67
N ARG A 3 -5.67 -9.07 -21.36
CA ARG A 3 -4.35 -9.22 -20.76
C ARG A 3 -3.98 -7.90 -20.06
N HIS A 4 -4.10 -7.87 -18.74
CA HIS A 4 -3.73 -6.71 -17.93
C HIS A 4 -2.38 -6.94 -17.26
N GLU A 5 -1.54 -5.93 -17.29
CA GLU A 5 -0.33 -5.83 -16.47
C GLU A 5 -0.73 -5.25 -15.11
N VAL A 6 -0.56 -6.02 -14.04
CA VAL A 6 -0.96 -5.62 -12.69
C VAL A 6 0.26 -5.40 -11.81
N VAL A 7 0.44 -4.19 -11.32
CA VAL A 7 1.57 -3.81 -10.46
C VAL A 7 1.09 -3.52 -9.05
N LEU A 8 1.62 -4.28 -8.09
CA LEU A 8 1.22 -4.26 -6.69
C LEU A 8 2.23 -3.44 -5.87
N LEU A 9 1.76 -2.42 -5.16
CA LEU A 9 2.55 -1.48 -4.37
C LEU A 9 2.19 -1.60 -2.88
N HIS A 10 3.15 -2.06 -2.08
CA HIS A 10 2.96 -2.28 -0.64
C HIS A 10 2.81 -0.99 0.16
N GLY A 11 2.33 -1.10 1.41
CA GLY A 11 2.18 -0.01 2.37
C GLY A 11 3.48 0.35 3.09
N GLN A 12 3.36 1.16 4.14
CA GLN A 12 4.47 1.69 4.95
C GLN A 12 4.37 1.17 6.40
N PRO A 13 5.40 0.50 6.93
CA PRO A 13 6.46 -0.18 6.20
C PRO A 13 5.94 -1.48 5.57
N GLY A 14 6.58 -1.97 4.52
CA GLY A 14 6.17 -3.20 3.82
C GLY A 14 7.20 -3.72 2.84
N SER A 15 6.78 -4.68 2.03
CA SER A 15 7.55 -5.21 0.89
C SER A 15 6.62 -5.87 -0.12
N GLY A 16 7.14 -6.23 -1.30
CA GLY A 16 6.40 -7.01 -2.30
C GLY A 16 5.87 -8.34 -1.76
N ALA A 17 6.52 -8.90 -0.74
CA ALA A 17 6.06 -10.12 -0.08
C ALA A 17 4.67 -9.98 0.59
N ASP A 18 4.21 -8.77 0.89
CA ASP A 18 2.88 -8.52 1.45
C ASP A 18 1.76 -8.97 0.51
N TRP A 19 2.07 -9.03 -0.78
CA TRP A 19 1.16 -9.37 -1.85
C TRP A 19 1.17 -10.84 -2.26
N GLN A 20 2.09 -11.66 -1.70
CA GLN A 20 2.30 -13.04 -2.15
C GLN A 20 1.00 -13.87 -2.20
N GLN A 21 0.15 -13.73 -1.18
CA GLN A 21 -1.11 -14.48 -1.13
C GLN A 21 -2.12 -13.95 -2.16
N VAL A 22 -2.24 -12.63 -2.30
CA VAL A 22 -3.13 -12.02 -3.30
C VAL A 22 -2.69 -12.40 -4.70
N ALA A 23 -1.39 -12.24 -5.02
CA ALA A 23 -0.83 -12.57 -6.33
C ALA A 23 -1.08 -14.05 -6.71
N GLY A 24 -0.92 -14.96 -5.74
CA GLY A 24 -1.18 -16.39 -5.96
C GLY A 24 -2.66 -16.78 -6.15
N LEU A 25 -3.59 -15.87 -5.82
CA LEU A 25 -5.04 -16.07 -5.99
C LEU A 25 -5.61 -15.33 -7.19
N LEU A 26 -4.86 -14.43 -7.80
CA LEU A 26 -5.28 -13.73 -9.01
C LEU A 26 -5.31 -14.70 -10.21
N PRO A 27 -6.19 -14.46 -11.20
CA PRO A 27 -6.25 -15.28 -12.42
C PRO A 27 -4.90 -15.39 -13.13
N PRO A 28 -4.49 -16.59 -13.56
CA PRO A 28 -3.18 -16.83 -14.19
C PRO A 28 -3.01 -16.13 -15.56
N ALA A 29 -4.09 -15.59 -16.12
CA ALA A 29 -4.06 -14.79 -17.34
C ALA A 29 -3.54 -13.37 -17.12
N LEU A 30 -3.40 -12.93 -15.86
CA LEU A 30 -2.88 -11.61 -15.51
C LEU A 30 -1.35 -11.69 -15.34
N ASP A 31 -0.65 -10.71 -15.90
CA ASP A 31 0.78 -10.52 -15.65
C ASP A 31 0.96 -9.67 -14.37
N VAL A 32 1.27 -10.33 -13.25
CA VAL A 32 1.30 -9.70 -11.92
C VAL A 32 2.70 -9.49 -11.42
N VAL A 33 3.04 -8.25 -11.05
CA VAL A 33 4.34 -7.89 -10.48
C VAL A 33 4.15 -7.18 -9.14
N ALA A 34 4.71 -7.72 -8.06
CA ALA A 34 4.78 -7.04 -6.77
C ALA A 34 6.14 -6.32 -6.66
N LEU A 35 6.12 -5.00 -6.52
CA LEU A 35 7.33 -4.19 -6.44
C LEU A 35 7.72 -3.94 -4.97
N ASP A 36 9.02 -4.01 -4.72
CA ASP A 36 9.62 -3.42 -3.52
C ASP A 36 9.84 -1.92 -3.76
N ARG A 37 9.09 -1.08 -3.05
CA ARG A 37 9.23 0.37 -3.18
C ARG A 37 10.60 0.86 -2.68
N PRO A 38 11.09 2.02 -3.15
CA PRO A 38 12.34 2.59 -2.66
C PRO A 38 12.45 2.59 -1.13
N GLY A 39 13.58 2.15 -0.61
CA GLY A 39 13.83 2.04 0.83
C GLY A 39 13.34 0.75 1.50
N TYR A 40 12.74 -0.18 0.73
CA TYR A 40 12.16 -1.42 1.25
C TYR A 40 12.54 -2.62 0.40
N GLY A 41 12.41 -3.82 0.99
CA GLY A 41 12.63 -5.08 0.31
C GLY A 41 13.98 -5.17 -0.39
N ALA A 42 14.01 -5.66 -1.60
CA ALA A 42 15.20 -5.77 -2.44
C ALA A 42 15.50 -4.49 -3.26
N SER A 43 14.71 -3.42 -3.10
CA SER A 43 14.99 -2.15 -3.79
C SER A 43 16.33 -1.59 -3.36
N ARG A 44 17.15 -1.16 -4.31
CA ARG A 44 18.44 -0.50 -4.03
C ARG A 44 18.34 1.02 -3.93
N GLN A 45 17.16 1.57 -4.16
CA GLN A 45 16.92 3.01 -4.10
C GLN A 45 16.56 3.42 -2.66
N PRO A 46 17.00 4.60 -2.16
CA PRO A 46 16.60 5.10 -0.87
C PRO A 46 15.10 5.43 -0.85
N ALA A 47 14.48 5.44 0.34
CA ALA A 47 13.10 5.90 0.49
C ALA A 47 12.93 7.36 0.08
N GLY A 48 11.74 7.72 -0.34
CA GLY A 48 11.38 9.09 -0.73
C GLY A 48 9.88 9.33 -0.64
N GLY A 49 9.45 10.55 -1.01
CA GLY A 49 8.03 10.92 -1.02
C GLY A 49 7.25 10.31 -2.18
N PHE A 50 5.97 10.72 -2.30
CA PHE A 50 5.07 10.18 -3.33
C PHE A 50 5.59 10.36 -4.75
N GLY A 51 6.04 11.57 -5.09
CA GLY A 51 6.58 11.85 -6.42
C GLY A 51 7.87 11.10 -6.72
N TYR A 52 8.72 10.84 -5.72
CA TYR A 52 9.89 9.99 -5.87
C TYR A 52 9.50 8.53 -6.10
N GLY A 53 8.59 8.01 -5.28
CA GLY A 53 8.03 6.67 -5.43
C GLY A 53 7.36 6.47 -6.79
N ALA A 54 6.61 7.46 -7.28
CA ALA A 54 5.97 7.41 -8.60
C ALA A 54 6.98 7.30 -9.74
N ARG A 55 8.07 8.08 -9.71
CA ARG A 55 9.15 7.97 -10.71
C ARG A 55 9.85 6.62 -10.66
N ALA A 56 10.03 6.05 -9.48
CA ALA A 56 10.61 4.71 -9.35
C ALA A 56 9.69 3.64 -9.95
N VAL A 57 8.37 3.74 -9.74
CA VAL A 57 7.40 2.84 -10.39
C VAL A 57 7.46 2.98 -11.91
N LEU A 58 7.48 4.19 -12.45
CA LEU A 58 7.59 4.42 -13.90
C LEU A 58 8.87 3.82 -14.47
N ALA A 59 10.01 3.98 -13.79
CA ALA A 59 11.28 3.38 -14.20
C ALA A 59 11.22 1.83 -14.20
N GLU A 60 10.52 1.24 -13.23
CA GLU A 60 10.31 -0.22 -13.22
C GLU A 60 9.39 -0.69 -14.36
N LEU A 61 8.34 0.09 -14.69
CA LEU A 61 7.51 -0.19 -15.87
C LEU A 61 8.35 -0.16 -17.15
N ASP A 62 9.21 0.86 -17.31
CA ASP A 62 10.09 0.99 -18.47
C ASP A 62 11.09 -0.17 -18.57
N ALA A 63 11.74 -0.52 -17.47
CA ALA A 63 12.69 -1.62 -17.41
C ALA A 63 12.06 -2.99 -17.75
N ARG A 64 10.76 -3.14 -17.55
CA ARG A 64 10.00 -4.36 -17.87
C ARG A 64 9.30 -4.30 -19.23
N GLY A 65 9.38 -3.19 -19.94
CA GLY A 65 8.66 -3.00 -21.21
C GLY A 65 7.14 -2.88 -21.05
N ILE A 66 6.66 -2.55 -19.84
CA ILE A 66 5.23 -2.37 -19.53
C ILE A 66 4.81 -0.97 -20.00
N GLY A 67 4.03 -0.88 -21.06
CA GLY A 67 3.53 0.40 -21.59
C GLY A 67 2.49 1.06 -20.69
N GLN A 68 1.54 0.28 -20.18
CA GLN A 68 0.46 0.70 -19.32
C GLN A 68 0.13 -0.41 -18.31
N ALA A 69 -0.25 -0.05 -17.09
CA ALA A 69 -0.54 -1.02 -16.04
C ALA A 69 -1.74 -0.63 -15.18
N VAL A 70 -2.39 -1.63 -14.59
CA VAL A 70 -3.28 -1.45 -13.45
C VAL A 70 -2.42 -1.38 -12.19
N LEU A 71 -2.49 -0.27 -11.47
CA LEU A 71 -1.75 -0.10 -10.24
C LEU A 71 -2.63 -0.44 -9.03
N VAL A 72 -2.18 -1.39 -8.23
CA VAL A 72 -2.85 -1.81 -6.99
C VAL A 72 -2.02 -1.32 -5.81
N GLY A 73 -2.49 -0.32 -5.09
CA GLY A 73 -1.75 0.30 -3.99
C GLY A 73 -2.41 0.10 -2.63
N HIS A 74 -1.64 -0.34 -1.64
CA HIS A 74 -2.09 -0.45 -0.26
C HIS A 74 -1.53 0.68 0.58
N SER A 75 -2.38 1.35 1.37
CA SER A 75 -1.97 2.38 2.34
C SER A 75 -1.12 3.47 1.67
N TYR A 76 0.14 3.68 2.08
CA TYR A 76 1.08 4.60 1.45
C TYR A 76 1.31 4.28 -0.05
N GLY A 77 1.34 2.99 -0.42
CA GLY A 77 1.43 2.56 -1.83
C GLY A 77 0.26 3.04 -2.68
N GLY A 78 -0.91 3.27 -2.08
CA GLY A 78 -2.04 3.91 -2.75
C GLY A 78 -1.77 5.38 -3.11
N GLY A 79 -1.13 6.13 -2.22
CA GLY A 79 -0.67 7.48 -2.51
C GLY A 79 0.38 7.54 -3.63
N VAL A 80 1.29 6.55 -3.65
CA VAL A 80 2.25 6.39 -4.76
C VAL A 80 1.53 6.10 -6.08
N ALA A 81 0.54 5.19 -6.10
CA ALA A 81 -0.25 4.86 -7.29
C ALA A 81 -1.01 6.10 -7.83
N LEU A 82 -1.62 6.89 -6.95
CA LEU A 82 -2.25 8.17 -7.30
C LEU A 82 -1.24 9.14 -7.91
N SER A 83 -0.04 9.24 -7.32
CA SER A 83 1.02 10.11 -7.83
C SER A 83 1.52 9.67 -9.22
N VAL A 84 1.55 8.35 -9.53
CA VAL A 84 1.84 7.86 -10.89
C VAL A 84 0.76 8.29 -11.86
N ALA A 85 -0.52 8.15 -11.49
CA ALA A 85 -1.64 8.54 -12.35
C ALA A 85 -1.67 10.04 -12.65
N GLN A 86 -1.28 10.88 -11.69
CA GLN A 86 -1.15 12.32 -11.87
C GLN A 86 0.06 12.71 -12.74
N LEU A 87 1.19 12.03 -12.54
CA LEU A 87 2.44 12.35 -13.24
C LEU A 87 2.45 11.85 -14.68
N ALA A 88 1.90 10.65 -14.93
CA ALA A 88 1.93 9.96 -16.21
C ALA A 88 0.61 9.22 -16.46
N PRO A 89 -0.51 9.94 -16.68
CA PRO A 89 -1.84 9.32 -16.79
C PRO A 89 -1.94 8.26 -17.89
N GLY A 90 -1.20 8.41 -18.99
CA GLY A 90 -1.16 7.42 -20.07
C GLY A 90 -0.47 6.10 -19.73
N ARG A 91 0.22 6.02 -18.59
CA ARG A 91 0.89 4.81 -18.09
C ARG A 91 0.01 4.00 -17.14
N VAL A 92 -1.16 4.50 -16.77
CA VAL A 92 -2.08 3.89 -15.81
C VAL A 92 -3.39 3.57 -16.50
N GLU A 93 -3.73 2.29 -16.57
CA GLU A 93 -5.00 1.80 -17.11
C GLU A 93 -6.14 2.00 -16.08
N ALA A 94 -5.91 1.59 -14.85
CA ALA A 94 -6.85 1.71 -13.74
C ALA A 94 -6.11 1.69 -12.40
N LEU A 95 -6.80 2.06 -11.34
CA LEU A 95 -6.29 2.04 -9.97
C LEU A 95 -7.14 1.13 -9.08
N VAL A 96 -6.49 0.36 -8.22
CA VAL A 96 -7.13 -0.31 -7.09
C VAL A 96 -6.45 0.14 -5.80
N LEU A 97 -7.16 0.86 -4.96
CA LEU A 97 -6.61 1.51 -3.77
C LEU A 97 -7.17 0.86 -2.49
N LEU A 98 -6.32 0.16 -1.76
CA LEU A 98 -6.68 -0.59 -0.55
C LEU A 98 -6.29 0.20 0.69
N ALA A 99 -7.26 0.60 1.51
CA ALA A 99 -7.00 1.41 2.72
C ALA A 99 -5.97 2.52 2.45
N SER A 100 -6.13 3.22 1.33
CA SER A 100 -5.17 4.20 0.82
C SER A 100 -5.10 5.46 1.67
N VAL A 101 -3.92 6.05 1.77
CA VAL A 101 -3.78 7.43 2.24
C VAL A 101 -4.57 8.38 1.34
N GLY A 102 -5.12 9.43 1.92
CA GLY A 102 -5.97 10.38 1.23
C GLY A 102 -6.45 11.49 2.15
N PRO A 103 -7.44 12.30 1.72
CA PRO A 103 -7.96 13.39 2.55
C PRO A 103 -8.42 12.89 3.92
N GLY A 104 -8.04 13.60 4.98
CA GLY A 104 -8.47 13.30 6.35
C GLY A 104 -7.79 12.10 7.03
N CYS A 105 -6.79 11.44 6.41
CA CYS A 105 -6.11 10.31 7.05
C CYS A 105 -5.08 10.73 8.12
N LEU A 106 -4.58 11.97 8.09
CA LEU A 106 -3.55 12.42 9.03
C LEU A 106 -4.11 12.67 10.43
N THR A 107 -3.44 12.09 11.40
CA THR A 107 -3.70 12.28 12.83
C THR A 107 -2.64 13.19 13.49
N GLY A 108 -2.84 13.55 14.75
CA GLY A 108 -1.81 14.21 15.54
C GLY A 108 -0.56 13.35 15.73
N TRP A 109 -0.74 12.03 15.74
CA TRP A 109 0.35 11.06 15.86
C TRP A 109 1.26 11.05 14.63
N ASP A 110 0.70 11.18 13.43
CA ASP A 110 1.46 11.27 12.19
C ASP A 110 2.38 12.50 12.18
N ARG A 111 1.86 13.63 12.64
CA ARG A 111 2.64 14.88 12.76
C ARG A 111 3.75 14.77 13.80
N LEU A 112 3.48 14.10 14.93
CA LEU A 112 4.49 13.85 15.96
C LEU A 112 5.64 12.97 15.42
N LEU A 113 5.30 11.90 14.70
CA LEU A 113 6.28 11.01 14.07
C LEU A 113 7.07 11.70 12.94
N ALA A 114 6.47 12.65 12.25
CA ALA A 114 7.16 13.43 11.22
C ALA A 114 8.09 14.51 11.79
N ALA A 115 7.88 14.92 13.03
CA ALA A 115 8.64 16.01 13.63
C ALA A 115 10.13 15.62 13.85
N PRO A 116 11.05 16.56 13.62
CA PRO A 116 12.48 16.32 13.88
C PRO A 116 12.73 15.96 15.35
N VAL A 117 13.71 15.13 15.59
CA VAL A 117 14.14 14.58 16.89
C VAL A 117 13.10 13.65 17.52
N THR A 118 11.85 14.09 17.72
CA THR A 118 10.79 13.24 18.29
C THR A 118 10.49 12.04 17.41
N GLY A 119 10.42 12.22 16.09
CA GLY A 119 10.24 11.15 15.13
C GLY A 119 11.36 10.11 15.21
N GLU A 120 12.63 10.55 15.24
CA GLU A 120 13.79 9.67 15.40
C GLU A 120 13.74 8.90 16.71
N VAL A 121 13.49 9.59 17.82
CA VAL A 121 13.39 8.93 19.14
C VAL A 121 12.29 7.90 19.16
N CYS A 122 11.09 8.23 18.66
CA CYS A 122 9.97 7.30 18.59
C CYS A 122 10.28 6.10 17.68
N ALA A 123 10.82 6.35 16.48
CA ALA A 123 11.10 5.30 15.51
C ALA A 123 12.23 4.37 15.97
N VAL A 124 13.32 4.90 16.51
CA VAL A 124 14.42 4.10 17.06
C VAL A 124 13.94 3.29 18.26
N THR A 125 13.17 3.90 19.17
CA THR A 125 12.63 3.22 20.34
C THR A 125 11.67 2.09 19.90
N ALA A 126 10.75 2.36 18.99
CA ALA A 126 9.85 1.35 18.43
C ALA A 126 10.64 0.22 17.76
N TRP A 127 11.67 0.55 17.00
CA TRP A 127 12.54 -0.41 16.33
C TRP A 127 13.19 -1.40 17.31
N TRP A 128 13.74 -0.91 18.41
CA TRP A 128 14.37 -1.75 19.42
C TRP A 128 13.37 -2.52 20.28
N LEU A 129 12.23 -1.92 20.64
CA LEU A 129 11.25 -2.52 21.53
C LEU A 129 10.28 -3.47 20.81
N THR A 130 9.88 -3.18 19.58
CA THR A 130 8.85 -3.95 18.89
C THR A 130 9.20 -5.44 18.73
N PRO A 131 10.42 -5.83 18.33
CA PRO A 131 10.77 -7.26 18.25
C PRO A 131 10.66 -7.98 19.59
N TRP A 132 11.03 -7.31 20.67
CA TRP A 132 10.95 -7.89 22.01
C TRP A 132 9.50 -8.00 22.50
N LEU A 133 8.71 -6.96 22.35
CA LEU A 133 7.29 -6.96 22.69
C LEU A 133 6.50 -7.95 21.84
N ALA A 134 6.80 -8.06 20.55
CA ALA A 134 6.18 -9.05 19.67
C ALA A 134 6.48 -10.48 20.12
N ARG A 135 7.73 -10.80 20.47
CA ARG A 135 8.10 -12.11 21.02
C ARG A 135 7.35 -12.43 22.31
N ALA A 136 7.27 -11.48 23.23
CA ALA A 136 6.55 -11.66 24.49
C ALA A 136 5.04 -11.89 24.25
N ARG A 137 4.44 -11.13 23.35
CA ARG A 137 3.02 -11.28 22.95
C ARG A 137 2.76 -12.61 22.26
N LEU A 138 3.65 -13.06 21.36
CA LEU A 138 3.57 -14.36 20.69
C LEU A 138 3.65 -15.50 21.69
N ALA A 139 4.59 -15.43 22.64
CA ALA A 139 4.71 -16.44 23.69
C ALA A 139 3.46 -16.48 24.59
N ALA A 140 2.88 -15.33 24.91
CA ALA A 140 1.63 -15.27 25.67
C ALA A 140 0.44 -15.87 24.92
N LEU A 141 0.31 -15.58 23.63
CA LEU A 141 -0.73 -16.15 22.77
C LEU A 141 -0.55 -17.66 22.57
N ALA A 142 0.68 -18.13 22.34
CA ALA A 142 0.99 -19.55 22.23
C ALA A 142 0.58 -20.32 23.52
N ARG A 143 0.91 -19.74 24.68
CA ARG A 143 0.46 -20.31 25.98
C ARG A 143 -1.06 -20.39 26.08
N ARG A 144 -1.77 -19.33 25.68
CA ARG A 144 -3.25 -19.30 25.72
C ARG A 144 -3.90 -20.29 24.75
N ARG A 145 -3.28 -20.56 23.62
CA ARG A 145 -3.80 -21.46 22.57
C ARG A 145 -3.29 -22.89 22.69
N GLY A 146 -2.36 -23.16 23.59
CA GLY A 146 -1.75 -24.51 23.76
C GLY A 146 -0.94 -24.98 22.56
N ARG A 147 -0.58 -24.09 21.61
CA ARG A 147 0.22 -24.39 20.43
C ARG A 147 1.11 -23.21 20.00
N PRO A 148 2.24 -23.49 19.31
CA PRO A 148 3.05 -22.43 18.71
C PRO A 148 2.24 -21.58 17.72
N ILE A 149 2.54 -20.29 17.69
CA ILE A 149 1.96 -19.36 16.71
C ILE A 149 2.93 -19.27 15.53
N SER A 150 2.45 -19.56 14.32
CA SER A 150 3.27 -19.46 13.11
C SER A 150 3.57 -18.01 12.75
N ALA A 151 4.68 -17.80 12.05
CA ALA A 151 5.07 -16.46 11.57
C ALA A 151 3.99 -15.83 10.65
N GLY A 152 3.28 -16.63 9.86
CA GLY A 152 2.19 -16.18 8.99
C GLY A 152 0.93 -15.71 9.74
N GLU A 153 0.72 -16.17 10.98
CA GLU A 153 -0.38 -15.71 11.83
C GLU A 153 -0.11 -14.31 12.44
N HIS A 154 1.12 -13.80 12.32
CA HIS A 154 1.53 -12.49 12.82
C HIS A 154 2.12 -11.60 11.73
N VAL A 155 1.24 -10.88 11.08
CA VAL A 155 1.54 -9.96 9.97
C VAL A 155 2.63 -8.95 10.31
N ASN A 156 2.65 -8.42 11.52
CA ASN A 156 3.60 -7.36 11.90
C ASN A 156 5.02 -7.87 12.18
N TRP A 157 5.19 -9.17 12.41
CA TRP A 157 6.51 -9.72 12.73
C TRP A 157 7.45 -9.74 11.52
N HIS A 158 6.93 -10.05 10.33
CA HIS A 158 7.74 -10.08 9.12
C HIS A 158 8.31 -8.71 8.76
N ILE A 159 7.54 -7.65 8.97
CA ILE A 159 7.99 -6.28 8.69
C ILE A 159 9.18 -5.89 9.56
N TRP A 160 9.15 -6.26 10.85
CA TRP A 160 10.18 -5.89 11.80
C TRP A 160 11.32 -6.90 11.88
N GLY A 161 11.10 -8.13 11.47
CA GLY A 161 12.11 -9.21 11.47
C GLY A 161 13.08 -9.18 10.30
N HIS A 162 12.75 -8.51 9.19
CA HIS A 162 13.61 -8.32 8.01
C HIS A 162 14.30 -6.95 8.02
N ALA A 163 14.73 -6.55 9.15
CA ALA A 163 15.14 -5.21 9.52
C ALA A 163 16.48 -4.73 8.95
N HIS A 164 17.22 -5.55 8.27
CA HIS A 164 18.51 -5.21 7.71
C HIS A 164 18.46 -5.34 6.19
N HIS A 165 18.12 -4.25 5.55
CA HIS A 165 18.29 -4.08 4.09
C HIS A 165 19.55 -3.27 3.83
N ASP A 166 20.07 -3.36 2.59
CA ASP A 166 21.26 -2.64 2.13
C ASP A 166 21.20 -1.12 2.32
N HIS A 167 20.01 -0.58 2.63
CA HIS A 167 19.75 0.86 2.84
C HIS A 167 19.78 1.30 4.31
N GLY A 168 20.22 0.44 5.21
CA GLY A 168 20.23 0.71 6.64
C GLY A 168 18.91 0.34 7.35
N PRO A 169 18.71 0.77 8.59
CA PRO A 169 17.58 0.34 9.39
C PRO A 169 16.26 0.88 8.83
N LEU A 170 15.25 0.00 8.75
CA LEU A 170 13.91 0.25 8.22
C LEU A 170 13.22 1.50 8.79
N TRP A 171 13.50 1.83 10.05
CA TRP A 171 12.94 3.03 10.68
C TRP A 171 13.31 4.33 9.95
N ARG A 172 14.46 4.39 9.27
CA ARG A 172 14.85 5.56 8.47
C ARG A 172 13.96 5.72 7.24
N SER A 173 13.74 4.63 6.50
CA SER A 173 12.82 4.63 5.36
C SER A 173 11.41 5.01 5.79
N PHE A 174 10.94 4.44 6.91
CA PHE A 174 9.66 4.78 7.50
C PHE A 174 9.55 6.28 7.80
N LEU A 175 10.54 6.90 8.47
CA LEU A 175 10.50 8.31 8.81
C LEU A 175 10.55 9.23 7.59
N ILE A 176 11.33 8.87 6.56
CA ILE A 176 11.38 9.64 5.32
C ILE A 176 9.98 9.68 4.69
N GLU A 177 9.32 8.53 4.57
CA GLU A 177 7.97 8.46 4.02
C GLU A 177 6.93 9.09 4.95
N GLN A 178 7.07 8.98 6.27
CA GLN A 178 6.16 9.62 7.22
C GLN A 178 6.21 11.14 7.13
N ARG A 179 7.39 11.70 6.94
CA ARG A 179 7.57 13.15 6.69
C ARG A 179 6.97 13.54 5.35
N ALA A 180 7.23 12.77 4.30
CA ALA A 180 6.62 12.99 2.99
C ALA A 180 5.10 12.91 3.06
N LEU A 181 4.53 11.92 3.78
CA LEU A 181 3.09 11.81 4.00
C LEU A 181 2.51 13.11 4.57
N VAL A 182 3.13 13.67 5.62
CA VAL A 182 2.62 14.88 6.27
C VAL A 182 2.78 16.12 5.36
N HIS A 183 3.87 16.21 4.60
CA HIS A 183 4.19 17.41 3.82
C HIS A 183 3.60 17.39 2.40
N GLU A 184 3.48 16.22 1.76
CA GLU A 184 3.10 16.08 0.36
C GLU A 184 1.62 15.72 0.17
N LEU A 185 0.94 15.17 1.20
CA LEU A 185 -0.43 14.68 1.07
C LEU A 185 -1.41 15.75 0.58
N ALA A 186 -1.28 16.98 1.05
CA ALA A 186 -2.14 18.08 0.63
C ALA A 186 -2.00 18.37 -0.88
N GLY A 187 -0.77 18.36 -1.40
CA GLY A 187 -0.50 18.51 -2.84
C GLY A 187 -1.06 17.34 -3.64
N LEU A 188 -0.83 16.10 -3.18
CA LEU A 188 -1.36 14.89 -3.82
C LEU A 188 -2.90 14.94 -3.92
N THR A 189 -3.58 15.36 -2.86
CA THR A 189 -5.05 15.37 -2.80
C THR A 189 -5.68 16.54 -3.54
N ALA A 190 -4.95 17.62 -3.76
CA ALA A 190 -5.45 18.81 -4.50
C ALA A 190 -5.76 18.52 -5.98
N SER A 191 -5.12 17.52 -6.58
CA SER A 191 -5.23 17.17 -8.01
C SER A 191 -5.97 15.83 -8.24
N LEU A 192 -6.76 15.35 -7.30
CA LEU A 192 -7.52 14.10 -7.45
C LEU A 192 -8.54 14.16 -8.59
N ALA A 193 -9.11 15.33 -8.86
CA ALA A 193 -10.04 15.54 -9.97
C ALA A 193 -9.40 15.33 -11.35
N ASP A 194 -8.07 15.36 -11.46
CA ASP A 194 -7.34 15.13 -12.70
C ASP A 194 -7.08 13.65 -12.98
N VAL A 195 -7.29 12.77 -11.99
CA VAL A 195 -7.17 11.31 -12.13
C VAL A 195 -8.43 10.77 -12.81
N ARG A 196 -8.37 10.56 -14.11
CA ARG A 196 -9.51 10.15 -14.95
C ARG A 196 -9.65 8.64 -15.10
N GLN A 197 -8.66 7.89 -14.70
CA GLN A 197 -8.68 6.44 -14.76
C GLN A 197 -9.79 5.88 -13.86
N PRO A 198 -10.36 4.73 -14.21
CA PRO A 198 -11.26 4.00 -13.31
C PRO A 198 -10.56 3.63 -12.00
N VAL A 199 -11.22 3.87 -10.87
CA VAL A 199 -10.66 3.60 -9.55
C VAL A 199 -11.59 2.68 -8.75
N LEU A 200 -11.05 1.58 -8.24
CA LEU A 200 -11.68 0.78 -7.19
C LEU A 200 -11.04 1.12 -5.84
N LEU A 201 -11.85 1.57 -4.90
CA LEU A 201 -11.45 1.84 -3.52
C LEU A 201 -11.93 0.71 -2.62
N ILE A 202 -11.02 0.05 -1.90
CA ILE A 202 -11.35 -1.04 -0.97
C ILE A 202 -10.95 -0.63 0.44
N ALA A 203 -11.90 -0.71 1.39
CA ALA A 203 -11.64 -0.37 2.79
C ALA A 203 -12.42 -1.27 3.75
N ASP A 204 -11.91 -1.42 4.96
CA ASP A 204 -12.61 -2.02 6.08
C ASP A 204 -13.03 -0.94 7.06
N PRO A 205 -14.32 -0.80 7.42
CA PRO A 205 -14.76 0.14 8.45
C PRO A 205 -14.09 -0.06 9.82
N GLN A 206 -13.50 -1.22 10.08
CA GLN A 206 -12.76 -1.53 11.31
C GLN A 206 -11.27 -1.15 11.22
N ASP A 207 -10.83 -0.53 10.13
CA ASP A 207 -9.47 -0.01 10.02
C ASP A 207 -9.24 1.12 11.03
N THR A 208 -8.26 0.93 11.91
CA THR A 208 -7.90 1.89 12.96
C THR A 208 -6.75 2.83 12.56
N LEU A 209 -6.13 2.60 11.39
CA LEU A 209 -5.02 3.42 10.88
C LEU A 209 -5.51 4.42 9.82
N ILE A 210 -6.24 3.93 8.83
CA ILE A 210 -6.85 4.78 7.80
C ILE A 210 -8.37 4.71 7.96
N PRO A 211 -9.02 5.76 8.46
CA PRO A 211 -10.47 5.78 8.65
C PRO A 211 -11.20 5.57 7.32
N VAL A 212 -12.32 4.83 7.34
CA VAL A 212 -13.16 4.62 6.16
C VAL A 212 -13.67 5.94 5.54
N SER A 213 -13.76 7.00 6.33
CA SER A 213 -14.08 8.35 5.87
C SER A 213 -13.08 8.88 4.83
N THR A 214 -11.79 8.50 4.94
CA THR A 214 -10.77 8.80 3.93
C THR A 214 -11.11 8.18 2.58
N THR A 215 -11.58 6.92 2.58
CA THR A 215 -12.03 6.24 1.36
C THR A 215 -13.22 6.94 0.72
N HIS A 216 -14.20 7.38 1.53
CA HIS A 216 -15.36 8.13 1.02
C HIS A 216 -14.96 9.52 0.49
N GLN A 217 -14.00 10.19 1.11
CA GLN A 217 -13.48 11.47 0.61
C GLN A 217 -12.69 11.30 -0.69
N LEU A 218 -11.90 10.21 -0.83
CA LEU A 218 -11.25 9.86 -2.09
C LEU A 218 -12.30 9.61 -3.18
N ALA A 219 -13.35 8.82 -2.88
CA ALA A 219 -14.42 8.55 -3.85
C ALA A 219 -15.15 9.81 -4.29
N ALA A 220 -15.35 10.77 -3.40
CA ALA A 220 -16.01 12.03 -3.73
C ALA A 220 -15.13 12.96 -4.57
N ALA A 221 -13.81 12.83 -4.49
CA ALA A 221 -12.85 13.68 -5.21
C ALA A 221 -12.40 13.09 -6.56
N LEU A 222 -12.52 11.78 -6.75
CA LEU A 222 -12.11 11.07 -7.97
C LEU A 222 -13.30 10.95 -8.93
N PRO A 223 -13.14 11.30 -10.23
CA PRO A 223 -14.25 11.37 -11.19
C PRO A 223 -14.92 10.02 -11.49
N ASP A 224 -14.16 8.91 -11.50
CA ASP A 224 -14.65 7.57 -11.82
C ASP A 224 -14.19 6.59 -10.72
N ALA A 225 -14.78 6.71 -9.54
CA ALA A 225 -14.45 5.88 -8.40
C ALA A 225 -15.63 5.01 -7.94
N ARG A 226 -15.30 3.75 -7.56
CA ARG A 226 -16.23 2.82 -6.91
C ARG A 226 -15.69 2.42 -5.55
N VAL A 227 -16.56 2.31 -4.57
CA VAL A 227 -16.19 1.87 -3.21
C VAL A 227 -16.70 0.46 -2.98
N GLN A 228 -15.83 -0.40 -2.50
CA GLN A 228 -16.16 -1.73 -2.00
C GLN A 228 -15.69 -1.85 -0.56
N LEU A 229 -16.63 -2.09 0.35
CA LEU A 229 -16.31 -2.34 1.75
C LEU A 229 -16.12 -3.83 1.99
N VAL A 230 -15.09 -4.16 2.74
CA VAL A 230 -14.85 -5.48 3.30
C VAL A 230 -14.96 -5.41 4.82
N SER A 231 -15.02 -6.53 5.52
CA SER A 231 -15.19 -6.52 6.97
C SER A 231 -14.30 -7.53 7.68
N GLN A 232 -13.98 -7.25 8.95
CA GLN A 232 -13.22 -8.11 9.85
C GLN A 232 -11.76 -8.38 9.43
N ILE A 233 -11.18 -7.49 8.65
CA ILE A 233 -9.79 -7.59 8.15
C ILE A 233 -8.90 -6.52 8.81
N GLY A 234 -9.42 -5.30 8.99
CA GLY A 234 -8.69 -4.12 9.44
C GLY A 234 -7.73 -3.60 8.37
N HIS A 235 -6.68 -2.88 8.79
CA HIS A 235 -5.77 -2.19 7.86
C HIS A 235 -4.99 -3.11 6.90
N HIS A 236 -4.58 -4.28 7.35
CA HIS A 236 -3.68 -5.17 6.59
C HIS A 236 -4.43 -6.01 5.54
N LEU A 237 -5.16 -5.36 4.64
CA LEU A 237 -6.02 -5.97 3.63
C LEU A 237 -5.30 -7.04 2.77
N PRO A 238 -4.10 -6.80 2.20
CA PRO A 238 -3.45 -7.79 1.34
C PRO A 238 -3.08 -9.09 2.07
N ARG A 239 -2.76 -9.00 3.36
CA ARG A 239 -2.27 -10.15 4.14
C ARG A 239 -3.39 -10.93 4.84
N ARG A 240 -4.44 -10.24 5.31
CA ARG A 240 -5.51 -10.85 6.11
C ARG A 240 -6.75 -11.17 5.30
N GLY A 241 -6.98 -10.44 4.21
CA GLY A 241 -8.14 -10.55 3.35
C GLY A 241 -7.81 -11.00 1.93
N ALA A 242 -6.69 -11.70 1.71
CA ALA A 242 -6.21 -12.03 0.38
C ALA A 242 -7.28 -12.63 -0.55
N PRO A 243 -8.14 -13.56 -0.12
CA PRO A 243 -9.20 -14.08 -1.00
C PRO A 243 -10.19 -13.01 -1.43
N GLN A 244 -10.70 -12.19 -0.50
CA GLN A 244 -11.66 -11.12 -0.81
C GLN A 244 -11.03 -10.06 -1.72
N ILE A 245 -9.76 -9.73 -1.48
CA ILE A 245 -9.04 -8.73 -2.25
C ILE A 245 -8.74 -9.24 -3.66
N ALA A 246 -8.30 -10.49 -3.81
CA ALA A 246 -8.06 -11.08 -5.13
C ALA A 246 -9.34 -11.15 -5.96
N THR A 247 -10.47 -11.55 -5.36
CA THR A 247 -11.78 -11.55 -6.01
C THR A 247 -12.18 -10.14 -6.44
N ALA A 248 -12.07 -9.14 -5.56
CA ALA A 248 -12.43 -7.76 -5.87
C ALA A 248 -11.60 -7.18 -7.03
N ILE A 249 -10.29 -7.45 -7.05
CA ILE A 249 -9.41 -7.06 -8.16
C ILE A 249 -9.86 -7.75 -9.46
N ALA A 250 -10.07 -9.07 -9.44
CA ALA A 250 -10.47 -9.84 -10.62
C ALA A 250 -11.81 -9.37 -11.20
N ASP A 251 -12.80 -9.14 -10.34
CA ASP A 251 -14.13 -8.65 -10.74
C ASP A 251 -14.05 -7.23 -11.34
N PHE A 252 -13.22 -6.38 -10.76
CA PHE A 252 -13.00 -5.03 -11.27
C PHE A 252 -12.35 -5.05 -12.66
N LEU A 253 -11.32 -5.87 -12.88
CA LEU A 253 -10.65 -6.03 -14.17
C LEU A 253 -11.60 -6.62 -15.23
N ALA A 254 -12.39 -7.64 -14.88
CA ALA A 254 -13.40 -8.17 -15.77
C ALA A 254 -14.46 -7.12 -16.17
N ALA A 255 -14.81 -6.22 -15.27
CA ALA A 255 -15.72 -5.12 -15.57
C ALA A 255 -15.07 -4.06 -16.48
N LEU A 256 -13.76 -3.85 -16.42
CA LEU A 256 -13.04 -2.96 -17.35
C LEU A 256 -13.08 -3.51 -18.78
N ASP A 257 -12.88 -4.80 -18.97
CA ASP A 257 -12.94 -5.45 -20.30
C ASP A 257 -14.29 -5.25 -21.02
N THR A 258 -15.35 -5.03 -20.27
CA THR A 258 -16.72 -4.87 -20.82
C THR A 258 -17.11 -3.39 -21.00
N ARG A 259 -16.25 -2.45 -20.60
CA ARG A 259 -16.52 -1.02 -20.79
C ARG A 259 -16.36 -0.64 -22.27
N PRO A 260 -17.28 0.17 -22.83
CA PRO A 260 -17.03 0.78 -24.12
C PRO A 260 -15.80 1.67 -24.04
N ALA A 261 -15.00 1.72 -25.11
CA ALA A 261 -13.89 2.65 -25.22
C ALA A 261 -14.40 4.10 -24.99
N PRO A 262 -13.64 4.93 -24.28
CA PRO A 262 -14.00 6.34 -24.14
C PRO A 262 -14.09 6.99 -25.52
N ALA A 263 -15.17 7.74 -25.74
CA ALA A 263 -15.44 8.43 -27.00
C ALA A 263 -14.44 9.57 -27.27
#